data_541245fc79260b9dde4c77034bc0d1bb
#
_entry.id   541245fc79260b9dde4c77034bc0d1bb
#
_cell.length_a   1.000
_cell.length_b   1.000
_cell.length_c   1.000
_cell.angle_alpha   90.00
_cell.angle_beta   90.00
_cell.angle_gamma   90.00
#
_symmetry.space_group_name_H-M   'P 1'
#
loop_
_entity.id
_entity.type
_entity.pdbx_description
1 polymer ?
#
loop_
_entity_poly.entity_id
_entity_poly.type
_entity_poly.pdbx_seq_one_letter_code
_entity_poly.pdbx_strand_id
1 'polypeptide(L)'
;GDNSPKQKRMESSLGSGVIMSPEGYILTNNHVTTGADQIVVALKDGRETLARVIGSDPETDLAVLKIDLKTLPSITIGRSDNIRIGDVALAIGNPFGVGQTVTMGIISATGRNQLGLNNYEDFIQTDAAINPGNSGGALVDANGNLTGINTAIFSKSGGSQGIGFAIPVKLAMEVMKSIIEHGQVIRGWLGIEVQPLTQELAESFGLSGRPGIVVAGIFRDGPAQKAGLQLGDVILSIDGEPAGDGRRSMNQVARIKPTDKVSIQVMRNGKELKLSAEIGLRPPPAPVKEEE
;
A
#
# COMPACT_ATOMS: atom_id res chain seq x y z
N GLY A 1 -23.81 31.88 34.63
CA GLY A 1 -23.35 31.41 33.36
C GLY A 1 -21.80 31.36 33.40
N ASP A 2 -21.28 30.15 33.59
CA ASP A 2 -19.83 29.92 33.63
C ASP A 2 -19.36 29.72 32.18
N ASN A 3 -18.74 30.74 31.62
CA ASN A 3 -18.16 30.75 30.28
C ASN A 3 -16.65 30.46 30.36
N SER A 4 -16.29 29.31 30.93
CA SER A 4 -14.91 28.84 30.83
C SER A 4 -14.65 28.33 29.44
N PRO A 5 -13.58 28.77 28.72
CA PRO A 5 -13.27 28.25 27.39
C PRO A 5 -12.91 26.78 27.54
N LYS A 6 -13.65 25.90 26.82
CA LYS A 6 -13.31 24.48 26.68
C LYS A 6 -11.88 24.41 26.11
N GLN A 7 -10.90 24.07 26.96
CA GLN A 7 -9.56 23.69 26.50
C GLN A 7 -9.75 22.53 25.53
N LYS A 8 -9.46 22.77 24.25
CA LYS A 8 -9.33 21.72 23.24
C LYS A 8 -8.25 20.76 23.75
N ARG A 9 -8.63 19.57 24.20
CA ARG A 9 -7.67 18.52 24.55
C ARG A 9 -6.87 18.24 23.28
N MET A 10 -5.56 18.51 23.33
CA MET A 10 -4.65 18.06 22.27
C MET A 10 -4.57 16.53 22.36
N GLU A 11 -5.21 15.86 21.42
CA GLU A 11 -4.99 14.43 21.22
C GLU A 11 -3.69 14.27 20.43
N SER A 12 -2.68 13.63 21.04
CA SER A 12 -1.45 13.29 20.34
C SER A 12 -1.51 11.83 19.86
N SER A 13 -1.43 11.62 18.58
CA SER A 13 -1.18 10.30 17.99
C SER A 13 0.32 10.06 17.92
N LEU A 14 0.75 8.84 18.21
CA LEU A 14 2.16 8.44 18.14
C LEU A 14 2.38 7.48 16.98
N GLY A 15 3.47 7.67 16.28
CA GLY A 15 3.92 6.81 15.20
C GLY A 15 5.43 6.91 15.02
N SER A 16 5.93 6.19 14.06
CA SER A 16 7.33 6.16 13.66
C SER A 16 7.50 6.61 12.23
N GLY A 17 8.74 6.94 11.86
CA GLY A 17 9.10 7.24 10.48
C GLY A 17 10.53 6.82 10.19
N VAL A 18 10.86 6.72 8.92
CA VAL A 18 12.18 6.33 8.43
C VAL A 18 12.78 7.46 7.62
N ILE A 19 13.95 7.95 8.00
CA ILE A 19 14.68 8.96 7.23
C ILE A 19 15.29 8.28 6.01
N MET A 20 14.76 8.64 4.85
CA MET A 20 15.10 8.00 3.57
C MET A 20 16.27 8.68 2.86
N SER A 21 16.51 9.96 3.16
CA SER A 21 17.58 10.71 2.51
C SER A 21 18.17 11.79 3.42
N PRO A 22 19.44 12.21 3.16
CA PRO A 22 20.10 13.29 3.91
C PRO A 22 19.40 14.65 3.77
N GLU A 23 18.59 14.83 2.69
CA GLU A 23 17.78 16.03 2.47
C GLU A 23 16.59 16.12 3.42
N GLY A 24 16.28 15.05 4.17
CA GLY A 24 15.23 15.04 5.20
C GLY A 24 13.88 14.53 4.70
N TYR A 25 13.84 13.74 3.67
CA TYR A 25 12.64 12.99 3.31
C TYR A 25 12.43 11.81 4.27
N ILE A 26 11.21 11.67 4.75
CA ILE A 26 10.82 10.62 5.70
C ILE A 26 9.63 9.87 5.12
N LEU A 27 9.69 8.54 5.16
CA LEU A 27 8.53 7.66 4.95
C LEU A 27 7.89 7.33 6.30
N THR A 28 6.56 7.36 6.32
CA THR A 28 5.72 6.88 7.42
C THR A 28 4.40 6.33 6.87
N ASN A 29 3.48 5.91 7.74
CA ASN A 29 2.15 5.53 7.29
C ASN A 29 1.22 6.73 7.15
N ASN A 30 0.28 6.64 6.21
CA ASN A 30 -0.75 7.65 6.02
C ASN A 30 -1.63 7.81 7.26
N HIS A 31 -2.06 6.70 7.89
CA HIS A 31 -2.91 6.76 9.09
C HIS A 31 -2.22 7.43 10.28
N VAL A 32 -0.87 7.47 10.33
CA VAL A 32 -0.10 8.19 11.36
C VAL A 32 -0.21 9.71 11.19
N THR A 33 -0.39 10.17 9.95
CA THR A 33 -0.40 11.61 9.60
C THR A 33 -1.78 12.18 9.38
N THR A 34 -2.78 11.31 9.16
CA THR A 34 -4.15 11.72 8.85
C THR A 34 -4.78 12.47 10.01
N GLY A 35 -5.39 13.64 9.70
CA GLY A 35 -6.08 14.48 10.69
C GLY A 35 -5.17 15.26 11.63
N ALA A 36 -3.84 15.18 11.48
CA ALA A 36 -2.91 15.95 12.31
C ALA A 36 -2.85 17.42 11.86
N ASP A 37 -3.09 18.35 12.78
CA ASP A 37 -2.88 19.79 12.56
C ASP A 37 -1.40 20.13 12.40
N GLN A 38 -0.55 19.42 13.14
CA GLN A 38 0.91 19.55 13.13
C GLN A 38 1.58 18.21 13.34
N ILE A 39 2.71 18.00 12.66
CA ILE A 39 3.53 16.81 12.81
C ILE A 39 4.90 17.24 13.33
N VAL A 40 5.26 16.75 14.52
CA VAL A 40 6.58 16.93 15.12
C VAL A 40 7.39 15.66 14.95
N VAL A 41 8.57 15.77 14.39
CA VAL A 41 9.55 14.68 14.28
C VAL A 41 10.59 14.85 15.37
N ALA A 42 10.68 13.85 16.25
CA ALA A 42 11.72 13.74 17.25
C ALA A 42 12.77 12.71 16.80
N LEU A 43 14.02 13.10 16.76
CA LEU A 43 15.15 12.26 16.39
C LEU A 43 15.77 11.58 17.62
N LYS A 44 16.45 10.46 17.39
CA LYS A 44 17.14 9.72 18.46
C LYS A 44 18.19 10.55 19.20
N ASP A 45 18.79 11.54 18.53
CA ASP A 45 19.81 12.43 19.13
C ASP A 45 19.22 13.61 19.94
N GLY A 46 17.89 13.63 20.10
CA GLY A 46 17.17 14.64 20.89
C GLY A 46 16.76 15.88 20.10
N ARG A 47 17.10 15.99 18.81
CA ARG A 47 16.60 17.08 17.95
C ARG A 47 15.12 16.88 17.63
N GLU A 48 14.38 17.98 17.63
CA GLU A 48 12.97 18.00 17.25
C GLU A 48 12.72 19.07 16.20
N THR A 49 11.81 18.82 15.30
CA THR A 49 11.41 19.79 14.26
C THR A 49 10.02 19.51 13.75
N LEU A 50 9.38 20.55 13.20
CA LEU A 50 8.13 20.38 12.45
C LEU A 50 8.42 19.73 11.10
N ALA A 51 7.55 18.82 10.70
CA ALA A 51 7.57 18.22 9.38
C ALA A 51 6.46 18.78 8.52
N ARG A 52 6.74 18.88 7.21
CA ARG A 52 5.73 19.18 6.18
C ARG A 52 5.31 17.87 5.50
N VAL A 53 4.02 17.67 5.28
CA VAL A 53 3.51 16.59 4.44
C VAL A 53 3.76 16.96 2.97
N ILE A 54 4.54 16.17 2.25
CA ILE A 54 4.77 16.32 0.81
C ILE A 54 3.60 15.71 0.03
N GLY A 55 3.09 14.60 0.51
CA GLY A 55 1.90 13.94 0.01
C GLY A 55 1.66 12.63 0.74
N SER A 56 0.49 12.08 0.53
CA SER A 56 0.09 10.81 1.11
C SER A 56 -0.66 9.94 0.10
N ASP A 57 -0.68 8.66 0.38
CA ASP A 57 -1.35 7.65 -0.40
C ASP A 57 -2.16 6.72 0.52
N PRO A 58 -3.44 7.02 0.72
CA PRO A 58 -4.31 6.18 1.55
C PRO A 58 -4.46 4.74 1.02
N GLU A 59 -4.28 4.53 -0.28
CA GLU A 59 -4.47 3.22 -0.91
C GLU A 59 -3.35 2.22 -0.59
N THR A 60 -2.14 2.69 -0.26
CA THR A 60 -1.02 1.89 0.25
C THR A 60 -0.71 2.15 1.71
N ASP A 61 -1.42 3.10 2.35
CA ASP A 61 -1.16 3.56 3.71
C ASP A 61 0.26 4.13 3.89
N LEU A 62 0.75 4.93 2.94
CA LEU A 62 2.04 5.59 3.00
C LEU A 62 1.90 7.12 2.96
N ALA A 63 2.81 7.82 3.64
CA ALA A 63 2.96 9.26 3.57
C ALA A 63 4.45 9.64 3.49
N VAL A 64 4.72 10.73 2.77
CA VAL A 64 6.05 11.32 2.65
C VAL A 64 6.06 12.65 3.37
N LEU A 65 6.96 12.75 4.34
CA LEU A 65 7.22 13.98 5.09
C LEU A 65 8.56 14.59 4.69
N LYS A 66 8.71 15.87 4.98
CA LYS A 66 9.97 16.61 4.80
C LYS A 66 10.30 17.39 6.06
N ILE A 67 11.52 17.23 6.54
CA ILE A 67 12.10 18.04 7.61
C ILE A 67 13.30 18.83 7.10
N ASP A 68 13.53 19.99 7.71
CA ASP A 68 14.62 20.89 7.34
C ASP A 68 15.69 20.92 8.47
N LEU A 69 16.36 19.77 8.66
CA LEU A 69 17.50 19.61 9.56
C LEU A 69 18.76 19.23 8.76
N LYS A 70 19.90 19.66 9.26
CA LYS A 70 21.22 19.32 8.69
C LYS A 70 21.75 18.02 9.32
N THR A 71 22.66 17.38 8.60
CA THR A 71 23.40 16.20 9.08
C THR A 71 22.44 15.09 9.55
N LEU A 72 21.53 14.72 8.66
CA LEU A 72 20.59 13.64 8.90
C LEU A 72 21.20 12.30 8.49
N PRO A 73 21.12 11.26 9.33
CA PRO A 73 21.40 9.91 8.88
C PRO A 73 20.30 9.46 7.90
N SER A 74 20.65 8.68 6.91
CA SER A 74 19.67 8.01 6.05
C SER A 74 19.85 6.51 6.10
N ILE A 75 18.74 5.79 5.99
CA ILE A 75 18.76 4.34 5.98
C ILE A 75 19.33 3.80 4.66
N THR A 76 20.01 2.66 4.71
CA THR A 76 20.39 1.93 3.49
C THR A 76 19.17 1.17 2.97
N ILE A 77 18.86 1.36 1.69
CA ILE A 77 17.73 0.67 1.05
C ILE A 77 18.13 -0.76 0.71
N GLY A 78 17.38 -1.72 1.22
CA GLY A 78 17.52 -3.14 0.90
C GLY A 78 16.73 -3.53 -0.35
N ARG A 79 16.54 -4.84 -0.53
CA ARG A 79 15.83 -5.42 -1.67
C ARG A 79 14.72 -6.34 -1.20
N SER A 80 13.49 -5.83 -1.17
CA SER A 80 12.32 -6.61 -0.73
C SER A 80 11.93 -7.74 -1.69
N ASP A 81 12.40 -7.69 -2.93
CA ASP A 81 12.21 -8.76 -3.93
C ASP A 81 13.13 -9.98 -3.71
N ASN A 82 14.15 -9.85 -2.89
CA ASN A 82 15.13 -10.92 -2.59
C ASN A 82 14.92 -11.58 -1.22
N ILE A 83 13.99 -11.06 -0.40
CA ILE A 83 13.74 -11.64 0.94
C ILE A 83 13.05 -13.00 0.82
N ARG A 84 13.39 -13.90 1.75
CA ARG A 84 12.86 -15.26 1.81
C ARG A 84 12.22 -15.51 3.16
N ILE A 85 11.27 -16.41 3.19
CA ILE A 85 10.68 -16.92 4.43
C ILE A 85 11.81 -17.56 5.25
N GLY A 86 11.87 -17.17 6.54
CA GLY A 86 12.93 -17.57 7.47
C GLY A 86 14.10 -16.58 7.59
N ASP A 87 14.22 -15.59 6.71
CA ASP A 87 15.23 -14.53 6.86
C ASP A 87 14.97 -13.73 8.15
N VAL A 88 16.03 -13.35 8.86
CA VAL A 88 15.94 -12.52 10.07
C VAL A 88 15.38 -11.14 9.71
N ALA A 89 14.43 -10.68 10.52
CA ALA A 89 13.84 -9.37 10.41
C ALA A 89 13.87 -8.63 11.76
N LEU A 90 14.24 -7.35 11.73
CA LEU A 90 14.20 -6.47 12.88
C LEU A 90 13.16 -5.37 12.62
N ALA A 91 12.16 -5.25 13.49
CA ALA A 91 11.20 -4.17 13.46
C ALA A 91 11.64 -3.05 14.40
N ILE A 92 11.77 -1.84 13.86
CA ILE A 92 12.27 -0.66 14.57
C ILE A 92 11.16 0.38 14.59
N GLY A 93 10.90 0.97 15.76
CA GLY A 93 9.91 2.02 15.94
C GLY A 93 9.94 2.58 17.35
N ASN A 94 8.91 3.35 17.70
CA ASN A 94 8.72 3.92 19.04
C ASN A 94 7.36 3.49 19.61
N PRO A 95 7.22 2.20 20.01
CA PRO A 95 5.96 1.70 20.53
C PRO A 95 5.59 2.45 21.81
N PHE A 96 4.32 2.85 21.88
CA PHE A 96 3.75 3.55 23.05
C PHE A 96 4.49 4.85 23.47
N GLY A 97 5.38 5.39 22.63
CA GLY A 97 6.15 6.60 22.96
C GLY A 97 7.21 6.42 24.04
N VAL A 98 7.59 5.17 24.36
CA VAL A 98 8.58 4.90 25.44
C VAL A 98 10.04 4.98 24.98
N GLY A 99 10.27 5.38 23.72
CA GLY A 99 11.58 5.47 23.09
C GLY A 99 11.78 4.47 21.97
N GLN A 100 12.84 4.67 21.19
CA GLN A 100 13.16 3.79 20.06
C GLN A 100 13.40 2.36 20.55
N THR A 101 12.66 1.43 19.99
CA THR A 101 12.66 0.00 20.32
C THR A 101 12.94 -0.83 19.10
N VAL A 102 13.68 -1.92 19.28
CA VAL A 102 13.95 -2.92 18.25
C VAL A 102 13.40 -4.26 18.72
N THR A 103 12.60 -4.89 17.90
CA THR A 103 12.15 -6.27 18.09
C THR A 103 12.69 -7.15 16.96
N MET A 104 12.94 -8.43 17.24
CA MET A 104 13.49 -9.38 16.30
C MET A 104 12.51 -10.53 16.05
N GLY A 105 12.46 -10.97 14.83
CA GLY A 105 11.74 -12.14 14.35
C GLY A 105 12.28 -12.57 12.99
N ILE A 106 11.42 -13.21 12.22
CA ILE A 106 11.72 -13.66 10.86
C ILE A 106 10.68 -13.15 9.86
N ILE A 107 10.98 -13.24 8.60
CA ILE A 107 10.00 -13.14 7.52
C ILE A 107 9.15 -14.41 7.55
N SER A 108 7.89 -14.29 7.93
CA SER A 108 6.96 -15.41 8.05
C SER A 108 6.25 -15.72 6.72
N ALA A 109 6.03 -14.70 5.89
CA ALA A 109 5.47 -14.83 4.54
C ALA A 109 5.75 -13.58 3.71
N THR A 110 5.62 -13.69 2.39
CA THR A 110 5.67 -12.59 1.43
C THR A 110 4.43 -12.59 0.55
N GLY A 111 4.11 -11.46 -0.08
CA GLY A 111 2.99 -11.36 -1.01
C GLY A 111 1.61 -11.51 -0.36
N ARG A 112 1.49 -11.19 0.94
CA ARG A 112 0.19 -11.24 1.63
C ARG A 112 -0.74 -10.19 1.06
N ASN A 113 -1.88 -10.64 0.59
CA ASN A 113 -2.95 -9.83 0.04
C ASN A 113 -4.31 -10.36 0.50
N GLN A 114 -5.41 -9.69 0.14
CA GLN A 114 -6.78 -10.04 0.54
C GLN A 114 -7.02 -9.97 2.06
N LEU A 115 -6.23 -9.14 2.75
CA LEU A 115 -6.40 -8.91 4.19
C LEU A 115 -7.47 -7.85 4.47
N GLY A 116 -7.81 -7.03 3.48
CA GLY A 116 -8.77 -5.93 3.59
C GLY A 116 -8.23 -4.73 4.36
N LEU A 117 -6.91 -4.62 4.50
CA LEU A 117 -6.24 -3.52 5.19
C LEU A 117 -6.10 -2.30 4.27
N ASN A 118 -5.67 -2.53 3.02
CA ASN A 118 -5.44 -1.51 2.01
C ASN A 118 -6.01 -1.91 0.66
N ASN A 119 -6.18 -0.96 -0.25
CA ASN A 119 -6.59 -1.26 -1.63
C ASN A 119 -5.50 -1.98 -2.41
N TYR A 120 -4.23 -1.60 -2.19
CA TYR A 120 -3.06 -2.25 -2.78
C TYR A 120 -2.28 -2.99 -1.70
N GLU A 121 -2.42 -4.30 -1.68
CA GLU A 121 -1.80 -5.17 -0.70
C GLU A 121 -0.75 -6.07 -1.35
N ASP A 122 0.44 -6.09 -0.78
CA ASP A 122 1.56 -6.98 -1.13
C ASP A 122 2.48 -7.06 0.11
N PHE A 123 1.89 -7.41 1.28
CA PHE A 123 2.60 -7.27 2.55
C PHE A 123 3.66 -8.36 2.77
N ILE A 124 4.73 -7.95 3.43
CA ILE A 124 5.64 -8.83 4.15
C ILE A 124 4.99 -9.14 5.50
N GLN A 125 4.90 -10.43 5.85
CA GLN A 125 4.49 -10.87 7.18
C GLN A 125 5.71 -11.20 8.02
N THR A 126 5.72 -10.77 9.28
CA THR A 126 6.78 -11.07 10.27
C THR A 126 6.18 -11.40 11.63
N ASP A 127 6.88 -12.20 12.42
CA ASP A 127 6.57 -12.43 13.83
C ASP A 127 7.37 -11.52 14.77
N ALA A 128 8.28 -10.68 14.25
CA ALA A 128 8.85 -9.57 15.01
C ALA A 128 7.71 -8.73 15.61
N ALA A 129 7.75 -8.46 16.91
CA ALA A 129 6.67 -7.80 17.60
C ALA A 129 6.46 -6.37 17.07
N ILE A 130 5.32 -6.15 16.40
CA ILE A 130 4.85 -4.83 15.97
C ILE A 130 3.68 -4.45 16.90
N ASN A 131 3.76 -3.26 17.50
CA ASN A 131 2.75 -2.71 18.40
C ASN A 131 2.40 -1.28 17.99
N PRO A 132 1.29 -0.71 18.49
CA PRO A 132 0.96 0.69 18.25
C PRO A 132 2.14 1.62 18.56
N GLY A 133 2.49 2.50 17.61
CA GLY A 133 3.67 3.34 17.62
C GLY A 133 4.84 2.83 16.76
N ASN A 134 4.90 1.53 16.39
CA ASN A 134 5.85 1.03 15.40
C ASN A 134 5.39 1.32 13.96
N SER A 135 4.12 1.65 13.74
CA SER A 135 3.59 2.01 12.42
C SER A 135 4.38 3.16 11.82
N GLY A 136 4.78 3.02 10.56
CA GLY A 136 5.67 3.94 9.85
C GLY A 136 7.15 3.71 10.10
N GLY A 137 7.52 2.87 11.07
CA GLY A 137 8.91 2.50 11.36
C GLY A 137 9.48 1.49 10.36
N ALA A 138 10.76 1.17 10.53
CA ALA A 138 11.49 0.30 9.62
C ALA A 138 11.32 -1.18 9.96
N LEU A 139 11.16 -2.02 8.93
CA LEU A 139 11.52 -3.43 8.95
C LEU A 139 12.85 -3.56 8.21
N VAL A 140 13.89 -4.06 8.89
CA VAL A 140 15.24 -4.19 8.31
C VAL A 140 15.72 -5.64 8.34
N ASP A 141 16.64 -5.97 7.45
CA ASP A 141 17.36 -7.24 7.46
C ASP A 141 18.44 -7.29 8.57
N ALA A 142 19.13 -8.41 8.70
CA ALA A 142 20.22 -8.58 9.67
C ALA A 142 21.42 -7.63 9.45
N ASN A 143 21.54 -7.01 8.28
CA ASN A 143 22.58 -6.03 7.96
C ASN A 143 22.13 -4.58 8.19
N GLY A 144 20.89 -4.37 8.63
CA GLY A 144 20.32 -3.04 8.85
C GLY A 144 19.77 -2.38 7.58
N ASN A 145 19.64 -3.11 6.47
CA ASN A 145 19.06 -2.58 5.25
C ASN A 145 17.53 -2.59 5.32
N LEU A 146 16.88 -1.52 4.89
CA LEU A 146 15.43 -1.39 4.87
C LEU A 146 14.81 -2.39 3.91
N THR A 147 13.93 -3.25 4.41
CA THR A 147 13.17 -4.23 3.61
C THR A 147 11.68 -3.89 3.54
N GLY A 148 11.15 -3.14 4.52
CA GLY A 148 9.75 -2.72 4.53
C GLY A 148 9.48 -1.61 5.53
N ILE A 149 8.25 -1.07 5.46
CA ILE A 149 7.70 -0.10 6.40
C ILE A 149 6.63 -0.81 7.22
N ASN A 150 6.82 -0.87 8.55
CA ASN A 150 5.84 -1.46 9.46
C ASN A 150 4.51 -0.72 9.34
N THR A 151 3.37 -1.45 9.26
CA THR A 151 2.08 -0.77 9.09
C THR A 151 1.01 -1.28 10.03
N ALA A 152 0.72 -2.57 10.05
CA ALA A 152 -0.43 -3.12 10.75
C ALA A 152 -0.09 -4.41 11.49
N ILE A 153 -0.98 -4.78 12.42
CA ILE A 153 -0.99 -6.09 13.08
C ILE A 153 -2.34 -6.75 12.86
N PHE A 154 -2.34 -8.07 12.77
CA PHE A 154 -3.57 -8.84 12.89
C PHE A 154 -3.76 -9.21 14.36
N SER A 155 -4.63 -8.46 15.06
CA SER A 155 -4.80 -8.62 16.50
C SER A 155 -6.23 -8.31 16.94
N LYS A 156 -6.77 -9.18 17.77
CA LYS A 156 -8.08 -8.96 18.43
C LYS A 156 -7.96 -8.10 19.69
N SER A 157 -6.76 -8.00 20.29
CA SER A 157 -6.51 -7.33 21.56
C SER A 157 -5.76 -6.00 21.42
N GLY A 158 -5.37 -5.61 20.20
CA GLY A 158 -4.60 -4.39 19.91
C GLY A 158 -3.10 -4.50 20.14
N GLY A 159 -2.59 -5.65 20.63
CA GLY A 159 -1.14 -5.91 20.78
C GLY A 159 -0.66 -7.00 19.83
N SER A 160 0.65 -7.13 19.68
CA SER A 160 1.28 -8.15 18.83
C SER A 160 0.93 -9.57 19.28
N GLN A 161 0.50 -10.39 18.33
CA GLN A 161 0.24 -11.83 18.51
C GLN A 161 1.15 -12.67 17.59
N GLY A 162 2.30 -12.15 17.18
CA GLY A 162 3.20 -12.82 16.26
C GLY A 162 2.77 -12.72 14.78
N ILE A 163 1.84 -11.83 14.45
CA ILE A 163 1.40 -11.57 13.08
C ILE A 163 1.44 -10.06 12.86
N GLY A 164 2.55 -9.60 12.30
CA GLY A 164 2.75 -8.23 11.89
C GLY A 164 2.94 -8.11 10.38
N PHE A 165 2.64 -6.95 9.83
CA PHE A 165 2.72 -6.67 8.41
C PHE A 165 3.58 -5.43 8.14
N ALA A 166 4.36 -5.49 7.06
CA ALA A 166 5.12 -4.38 6.55
C ALA A 166 4.89 -4.21 5.05
N ILE A 167 4.88 -2.97 4.60
CA ILE A 167 4.82 -2.61 3.18
C ILE A 167 6.22 -2.82 2.60
N PRO A 168 6.40 -3.60 1.51
CA PRO A 168 7.71 -3.83 0.91
C PRO A 168 8.40 -2.54 0.51
N VAL A 169 9.72 -2.43 0.75
CA VAL A 169 10.48 -1.22 0.44
C VAL A 169 10.42 -0.84 -1.04
N LYS A 170 10.35 -1.82 -1.94
CA LYS A 170 10.19 -1.56 -3.37
C LYS A 170 8.94 -0.76 -3.67
N LEU A 171 7.78 -1.18 -3.14
CA LEU A 171 6.53 -0.44 -3.28
C LEU A 171 6.61 0.92 -2.59
N ALA A 172 7.19 0.99 -1.39
CA ALA A 172 7.33 2.24 -0.65
C ALA A 172 8.19 3.28 -1.40
N MET A 173 9.25 2.85 -2.08
CA MET A 173 10.10 3.72 -2.92
C MET A 173 9.38 4.19 -4.19
N GLU A 174 8.59 3.34 -4.84
CA GLU A 174 7.76 3.71 -6.01
C GLU A 174 6.74 4.79 -5.62
N VAL A 175 6.05 4.62 -4.50
CA VAL A 175 5.09 5.57 -3.93
C VAL A 175 5.78 6.89 -3.56
N MET A 176 6.89 6.83 -2.82
CA MET A 176 7.66 8.01 -2.42
C MET A 176 8.13 8.82 -3.62
N LYS A 177 8.68 8.16 -4.63
CA LYS A 177 9.13 8.81 -5.87
C LYS A 177 7.97 9.53 -6.56
N SER A 178 6.83 8.86 -6.73
CA SER A 178 5.64 9.45 -7.36
C SER A 178 5.13 10.67 -6.59
N ILE A 179 5.10 10.59 -5.26
CA ILE A 179 4.68 11.71 -4.41
C ILE A 179 5.64 12.89 -4.53
N ILE A 180 6.96 12.66 -4.52
CA ILE A 180 7.96 13.74 -4.65
C ILE A 180 7.87 14.41 -6.02
N GLU A 181 7.71 13.64 -7.10
CA GLU A 181 7.70 14.14 -8.47
C GLU A 181 6.36 14.80 -8.86
N HIS A 182 5.23 14.30 -8.33
CA HIS A 182 3.89 14.67 -8.80
C HIS A 182 2.95 15.16 -7.69
N GLY A 183 3.36 15.15 -6.43
CA GLY A 183 2.52 15.46 -5.28
C GLY A 183 1.51 14.36 -4.91
N GLN A 184 1.40 13.33 -5.74
CA GLN A 184 0.47 12.21 -5.56
C GLN A 184 1.00 10.95 -6.25
N VAL A 185 0.40 9.80 -5.94
CA VAL A 185 0.73 8.55 -6.64
C VAL A 185 -0.04 8.46 -7.95
N ILE A 186 0.71 8.33 -9.03
CA ILE A 186 0.16 8.11 -10.38
C ILE A 186 -0.06 6.62 -10.59
N ARG A 187 -1.31 6.21 -10.78
CA ARG A 187 -1.70 4.82 -11.03
C ARG A 187 -2.43 4.65 -12.34
N GLY A 188 -2.09 3.57 -13.02
CA GLY A 188 -2.88 3.10 -14.14
C GLY A 188 -4.26 2.62 -13.69
N TRP A 189 -5.23 2.77 -14.56
CA TRP A 189 -6.62 2.39 -14.31
C TRP A 189 -7.28 1.87 -15.57
N LEU A 190 -7.94 0.73 -15.43
CA LEU A 190 -8.71 0.13 -16.53
C LEU A 190 -10.20 0.51 -16.48
N GLY A 191 -10.71 0.84 -15.30
CA GLY A 191 -12.11 1.23 -15.11
C GLY A 191 -13.07 0.04 -15.14
N ILE A 192 -12.72 -1.01 -14.39
CA ILE A 192 -13.57 -2.21 -14.20
C ILE A 192 -13.69 -2.57 -12.73
N GLU A 193 -14.76 -3.25 -12.41
CA GLU A 193 -14.92 -4.06 -11.20
C GLU A 193 -14.85 -5.53 -11.61
N VAL A 194 -14.14 -6.32 -10.82
CA VAL A 194 -13.96 -7.74 -11.11
C VAL A 194 -14.36 -8.60 -9.93
N GLN A 195 -14.80 -9.82 -10.23
CA GLN A 195 -15.06 -10.86 -9.24
C GLN A 195 -14.32 -12.15 -9.61
N PRO A 196 -14.02 -13.02 -8.62
CA PRO A 196 -13.40 -14.31 -8.89
C PRO A 196 -14.22 -15.17 -9.84
N LEU A 197 -13.56 -15.89 -10.73
CA LEU A 197 -14.17 -16.94 -11.53
C LEU A 197 -14.34 -18.18 -10.64
N THR A 198 -15.54 -18.36 -10.08
CA THR A 198 -15.86 -19.57 -9.29
C THR A 198 -15.91 -20.80 -10.19
N GLN A 199 -15.80 -22.00 -9.62
CA GLN A 199 -15.89 -23.25 -10.38
C GLN A 199 -17.21 -23.34 -11.16
N GLU A 200 -18.34 -22.97 -10.54
CA GLU A 200 -19.65 -22.98 -11.16
C GLU A 200 -19.73 -22.05 -12.38
N LEU A 201 -19.16 -20.82 -12.24
CA LEU A 201 -19.06 -19.87 -13.36
C LEU A 201 -18.13 -20.38 -14.44
N ALA A 202 -16.99 -20.97 -14.08
CA ALA A 202 -16.04 -21.55 -15.03
C ALA A 202 -16.68 -22.67 -15.88
N GLU A 203 -17.46 -23.54 -15.24
CA GLU A 203 -18.21 -24.58 -15.94
C GLU A 203 -19.24 -23.99 -16.91
N SER A 204 -19.99 -22.96 -16.48
CA SER A 204 -21.00 -22.30 -17.33
C SER A 204 -20.39 -21.57 -18.53
N PHE A 205 -19.16 -21.08 -18.41
CA PHE A 205 -18.43 -20.41 -19.49
C PHE A 205 -17.55 -21.35 -20.32
N GLY A 206 -17.56 -22.67 -20.02
CA GLY A 206 -16.70 -23.66 -20.70
C GLY A 206 -15.20 -23.49 -20.40
N LEU A 207 -14.88 -22.96 -19.23
CA LEU A 207 -13.52 -22.63 -18.75
C LEU A 207 -13.05 -23.51 -17.60
N SER A 208 -13.61 -24.70 -17.43
CA SER A 208 -13.25 -25.62 -16.34
C SER A 208 -11.74 -25.80 -16.23
N GLY A 209 -11.19 -25.51 -15.02
CA GLY A 209 -9.75 -25.61 -14.74
C GLY A 209 -8.88 -24.47 -15.28
N ARG A 210 -9.46 -23.46 -15.93
CA ARG A 210 -8.71 -22.26 -16.38
C ARG A 210 -8.87 -21.12 -15.38
N PRO A 211 -7.79 -20.44 -15.00
CA PRO A 211 -7.87 -19.24 -14.17
C PRO A 211 -8.48 -18.08 -14.97
N GLY A 212 -9.17 -17.19 -14.29
CA GLY A 212 -9.75 -15.99 -14.87
C GLY A 212 -10.42 -15.11 -13.82
N ILE A 213 -10.76 -13.90 -14.21
CA ILE A 213 -11.56 -12.96 -13.42
C ILE A 213 -12.73 -12.46 -14.26
N VAL A 214 -13.91 -12.36 -13.66
CA VAL A 214 -15.13 -11.95 -14.36
C VAL A 214 -15.31 -10.44 -14.24
N VAL A 215 -15.59 -9.76 -15.34
CA VAL A 215 -15.95 -8.34 -15.36
C VAL A 215 -17.36 -8.18 -14.80
N ALA A 216 -17.46 -7.67 -13.57
CA ALA A 216 -18.70 -7.45 -12.83
C ALA A 216 -19.24 -6.02 -12.99
N GLY A 217 -18.38 -5.06 -13.29
CA GLY A 217 -18.73 -3.66 -13.51
C GLY A 217 -17.78 -2.98 -14.50
N ILE A 218 -18.29 -1.97 -15.21
CA ILE A 218 -17.50 -1.13 -16.12
C ILE A 218 -17.87 0.31 -15.87
N PHE A 219 -16.85 1.13 -15.58
CA PHE A 219 -17.04 2.56 -15.39
C PHE A 219 -17.36 3.27 -16.73
N ARG A 220 -18.38 4.10 -16.72
CA ARG A 220 -18.77 4.87 -17.90
C ARG A 220 -17.61 5.74 -18.38
N ASP A 221 -17.44 5.81 -19.70
CA ASP A 221 -16.39 6.57 -20.39
C ASP A 221 -14.94 6.17 -19.99
N GLY A 222 -14.81 5.06 -19.25
CA GLY A 222 -13.54 4.52 -18.82
C GLY A 222 -12.77 3.79 -19.92
N PRO A 223 -11.49 3.49 -19.68
CA PRO A 223 -10.62 2.75 -20.61
C PRO A 223 -11.19 1.43 -21.10
N ALA A 224 -11.74 0.64 -20.19
CA ALA A 224 -12.31 -0.67 -20.50
C ALA A 224 -13.51 -0.58 -21.45
N GLN A 225 -14.41 0.38 -21.21
CA GLN A 225 -15.56 0.61 -22.10
C GLN A 225 -15.08 1.00 -23.49
N LYS A 226 -14.11 1.91 -23.58
CA LYS A 226 -13.53 2.35 -24.87
C LYS A 226 -12.83 1.22 -25.62
N ALA A 227 -12.22 0.30 -24.87
CA ALA A 227 -11.58 -0.91 -25.43
C ALA A 227 -12.57 -1.98 -25.86
N GLY A 228 -13.87 -1.83 -25.57
CA GLY A 228 -14.92 -2.77 -25.93
C GLY A 228 -15.05 -3.96 -24.97
N LEU A 229 -14.54 -3.86 -23.74
CA LEU A 229 -14.86 -4.80 -22.66
C LEU A 229 -16.37 -4.75 -22.36
N GLN A 230 -16.94 -5.87 -21.99
CA GLN A 230 -18.36 -6.01 -21.66
C GLN A 230 -18.55 -6.71 -20.32
N LEU A 231 -19.68 -6.44 -19.66
CA LEU A 231 -20.09 -7.17 -18.47
C LEU A 231 -20.19 -8.67 -18.80
N GLY A 232 -19.66 -9.50 -17.90
CA GLY A 232 -19.63 -10.95 -18.07
C GLY A 232 -18.44 -11.47 -18.90
N ASP A 233 -17.58 -10.61 -19.44
CA ASP A 233 -16.29 -11.07 -19.98
C ASP A 233 -15.47 -11.73 -18.88
N VAL A 234 -14.81 -12.85 -19.23
CA VAL A 234 -13.82 -13.45 -18.35
C VAL A 234 -12.44 -13.05 -18.86
N ILE A 235 -11.73 -12.20 -18.11
CA ILE A 235 -10.36 -11.84 -18.42
C ILE A 235 -9.46 -13.03 -18.09
N LEU A 236 -8.74 -13.52 -19.09
CA LEU A 236 -7.82 -14.66 -18.99
C LEU A 236 -6.38 -14.20 -18.74
N SER A 237 -5.98 -13.11 -19.39
CA SER A 237 -4.64 -12.51 -19.21
C SER A 237 -4.65 -11.02 -19.53
N ILE A 238 -3.67 -10.31 -18.91
CA ILE A 238 -3.35 -8.91 -19.21
C ILE A 238 -1.86 -8.85 -19.54
N ASP A 239 -1.51 -8.39 -20.75
CA ASP A 239 -0.13 -8.39 -21.29
C ASP A 239 0.57 -9.75 -21.18
N GLY A 240 -0.19 -10.83 -21.39
CA GLY A 240 0.31 -12.20 -21.31
C GLY A 240 0.40 -12.80 -19.90
N GLU A 241 0.25 -12.00 -18.86
CA GLU A 241 0.21 -12.49 -17.48
C GLU A 241 -1.19 -13.03 -17.15
N PRO A 242 -1.31 -14.25 -16.60
CA PRO A 242 -2.60 -14.85 -16.26
C PRO A 242 -3.36 -14.03 -15.22
N ALA A 243 -4.65 -13.81 -15.46
CA ALA A 243 -5.54 -13.04 -14.60
C ALA A 243 -6.38 -13.96 -13.69
N GLY A 244 -5.71 -14.74 -12.82
CA GLY A 244 -6.39 -15.66 -11.91
C GLY A 244 -6.81 -15.05 -10.56
N ASP A 245 -6.25 -13.89 -10.22
CA ASP A 245 -6.51 -13.15 -8.98
C ASP A 245 -6.81 -11.70 -9.31
N GLY A 246 -8.00 -11.23 -8.91
CA GLY A 246 -8.46 -9.88 -9.21
C GLY A 246 -7.57 -8.79 -8.62
N ARG A 247 -7.13 -8.94 -7.35
CA ARG A 247 -6.24 -7.96 -6.71
C ARG A 247 -4.86 -7.91 -7.37
N ARG A 248 -4.27 -9.08 -7.64
CA ARG A 248 -2.99 -9.16 -8.35
C ARG A 248 -3.08 -8.50 -9.73
N SER A 249 -4.15 -8.75 -10.46
CA SER A 249 -4.39 -8.14 -11.77
C SER A 249 -4.59 -6.63 -11.67
N MET A 250 -5.31 -6.14 -10.64
CA MET A 250 -5.46 -4.71 -10.40
C MET A 250 -4.14 -4.04 -10.01
N ASN A 251 -3.31 -4.70 -9.18
CA ASN A 251 -1.98 -4.21 -8.85
C ASN A 251 -1.06 -4.15 -10.07
N GLN A 252 -1.18 -5.12 -10.99
CA GLN A 252 -0.46 -5.09 -12.27
C GLN A 252 -0.88 -3.88 -13.10
N VAL A 253 -2.18 -3.65 -13.29
CA VAL A 253 -2.72 -2.49 -14.04
C VAL A 253 -2.28 -1.18 -13.41
N ALA A 254 -2.29 -1.08 -12.07
CA ALA A 254 -1.90 0.15 -11.35
C ALA A 254 -0.44 0.57 -11.58
N ARG A 255 0.45 -0.38 -11.92
CA ARG A 255 1.86 -0.11 -12.24
C ARG A 255 2.10 0.34 -13.69
N ILE A 256 1.11 0.17 -14.57
CA ILE A 256 1.21 0.59 -15.97
C ILE A 256 0.96 2.10 -16.03
N LYS A 257 1.77 2.79 -16.81
CA LYS A 257 1.62 4.25 -16.94
C LYS A 257 0.31 4.59 -17.66
N PRO A 258 -0.41 5.63 -17.22
CA PRO A 258 -1.51 6.18 -18.00
C PRO A 258 -1.03 6.49 -19.43
N THR A 259 -1.89 6.23 -20.42
CA THR A 259 -1.66 6.31 -21.87
C THR A 259 -0.94 5.11 -22.50
N ASP A 260 -0.29 4.25 -21.73
CA ASP A 260 0.24 3.00 -22.28
C ASP A 260 -0.90 2.06 -22.69
N LYS A 261 -0.65 1.25 -23.73
CA LYS A 261 -1.62 0.27 -24.21
C LYS A 261 -1.30 -1.11 -23.67
N VAL A 262 -2.34 -1.81 -23.24
CA VAL A 262 -2.25 -3.19 -22.77
C VAL A 262 -3.08 -4.10 -23.65
N SER A 263 -2.63 -5.34 -23.78
CA SER A 263 -3.36 -6.43 -24.44
C SER A 263 -4.15 -7.22 -23.41
N ILE A 264 -5.46 -7.35 -23.62
CA ILE A 264 -6.35 -8.10 -22.72
C ILE A 264 -6.93 -9.26 -23.49
N GLN A 265 -6.69 -10.49 -23.02
CA GLN A 265 -7.37 -11.68 -23.55
C GLN A 265 -8.61 -11.95 -22.71
N VAL A 266 -9.74 -12.08 -23.37
CA VAL A 266 -11.02 -12.37 -22.72
C VAL A 266 -11.72 -13.55 -23.36
N MET A 267 -12.52 -14.28 -22.57
CA MET A 267 -13.53 -15.19 -23.04
C MET A 267 -14.89 -14.50 -23.04
N ARG A 268 -15.56 -14.47 -24.19
CA ARG A 268 -16.90 -13.91 -24.38
C ARG A 268 -17.75 -14.86 -25.21
N ASN A 269 -18.86 -15.33 -24.67
CA ASN A 269 -19.78 -16.23 -25.34
C ASN A 269 -19.07 -17.46 -25.99
N GLY A 270 -18.16 -18.10 -25.26
CA GLY A 270 -17.40 -19.25 -25.69
C GLY A 270 -16.30 -18.98 -26.73
N LYS A 271 -15.98 -17.72 -27.02
CA LYS A 271 -14.92 -17.31 -27.95
C LYS A 271 -13.85 -16.49 -27.24
N GLU A 272 -12.59 -16.81 -27.51
CA GLU A 272 -11.48 -15.98 -27.07
C GLU A 272 -11.35 -14.75 -27.97
N LEU A 273 -11.23 -13.59 -27.34
CA LEU A 273 -11.02 -12.31 -28.00
C LEU A 273 -9.78 -11.64 -27.44
N LYS A 274 -9.07 -10.91 -28.28
CA LYS A 274 -7.96 -10.07 -27.88
C LYS A 274 -8.36 -8.61 -28.05
N LEU A 275 -8.40 -7.86 -26.94
CA LEU A 275 -8.72 -6.44 -26.90
C LEU A 275 -7.46 -5.65 -26.60
N SER A 276 -7.43 -4.40 -27.03
CA SER A 276 -6.38 -3.43 -26.66
C SER A 276 -7.02 -2.29 -25.91
N ALA A 277 -6.55 -2.04 -24.69
CA ALA A 277 -7.01 -0.93 -23.86
C ALA A 277 -5.88 0.08 -23.65
N GLU A 278 -6.18 1.35 -23.77
CA GLU A 278 -5.30 2.42 -23.33
C GLU A 278 -5.57 2.69 -21.85
N ILE A 279 -4.55 2.56 -21.00
CA ILE A 279 -4.68 2.72 -19.56
C ILE A 279 -4.95 4.18 -19.23
N GLY A 280 -5.99 4.43 -18.42
CA GLY A 280 -6.31 5.75 -17.90
C GLY A 280 -5.57 6.07 -16.61
N LEU A 281 -5.64 7.34 -16.20
CA LEU A 281 -5.26 7.76 -14.86
C LEU A 281 -6.37 7.35 -13.88
N ARG A 282 -5.99 6.70 -12.78
CA ARG A 282 -6.95 6.35 -11.74
C ARG A 282 -7.54 7.63 -11.13
N PRO A 283 -8.87 7.78 -11.12
CA PRO A 283 -9.49 8.91 -10.45
C PRO A 283 -9.24 8.85 -8.94
N PRO A 284 -9.15 10.01 -8.27
CA PRO A 284 -9.02 10.03 -6.81
C PRO A 284 -10.21 9.28 -6.17
N PRO A 285 -10.00 8.64 -5.01
CA PRO A 285 -11.08 8.01 -4.27
C PRO A 285 -12.18 9.03 -3.98
N ALA A 286 -13.43 8.61 -4.12
CA ALA A 286 -14.56 9.47 -3.75
C ALA A 286 -14.44 9.86 -2.27
N PRO A 287 -14.72 11.12 -1.90
CA PRO A 287 -14.72 11.53 -0.51
C PRO A 287 -15.67 10.63 0.28
N VAL A 288 -15.16 10.07 1.38
CA VAL A 288 -15.99 9.31 2.31
C VAL A 288 -17.09 10.25 2.81
N LYS A 289 -18.33 9.96 2.49
CA LYS A 289 -19.45 10.66 3.12
C LYS A 289 -19.42 10.26 4.59
N GLU A 290 -19.11 11.22 5.46
CA GLU A 290 -19.40 11.05 6.88
C GLU A 290 -20.91 10.80 6.98
N GLU A 291 -21.30 9.61 7.41
CA GLU A 291 -22.67 9.33 7.80
C GLU A 291 -22.94 10.16 9.06
N GLU A 292 -23.89 11.11 8.95
CA GLU A 292 -24.39 11.92 10.04
C GLU A 292 -25.15 11.08 11.10
#